data_fa64e4bf2a8dd0e2cd2979fda26c73b9
#
_entry.id   fa64e4bf2a8dd0e2cd2979fda26c73b9
#
_cell.length_a   1.000
_cell.length_b   1.000
_cell.length_c   1.000
_cell.angle_alpha   90.00
_cell.angle_beta   90.00
_cell.angle_gamma   90.00
#
_symmetry.space_group_name_H-M   'P 1'
#
loop_
_entity.id
_entity.type
_entity.pdbx_description
1 polymer ?
#
loop_
_entity_poly.entity_id
_entity_poly.type
_entity_poly.pdbx_seq_one_letter_code
_entity_poly.pdbx_strand_id
1 'polypeptide(L)'
;LGNSHEIYESIQCLKGMGPEDTMELVYAQGKALGFDLEEVIGNGTALNEFREMLIRQGVETDVADQLLQDPWSVLPKGPQQYVLKAEQTGHIADIDALILGQVLCEAGAGRSQQGQEINHGIGIQLHKKVSHHVEEGEAIMTLDADYGFDIHLLQRLKDAISVSDYQVKDGSRILETITIENCS
;
A
#
# COMPACT_ATOMS: atom_id res chain seq x y z
N LEU A 1 -2.67 -0.43 1.43
CA LEU A 1 -3.71 -1.40 1.05
C LEU A 1 -5.08 -0.73 1.03
N GLY A 2 -5.87 -1.02 0.01
CA GLY A 2 -7.20 -0.43 -0.20
C GLY A 2 -7.17 0.80 -1.10
N ASN A 3 -8.26 1.05 -1.79
CA ASN A 3 -8.42 1.93 -2.95
C ASN A 3 -7.67 3.27 -2.88
N SER A 4 -8.11 4.21 -2.03
CA SER A 4 -7.48 5.53 -1.89
C SER A 4 -6.04 5.45 -1.38
N HIS A 5 -5.75 4.51 -0.47
CA HIS A 5 -4.41 4.32 0.08
C HIS A 5 -3.42 3.82 -0.97
N GLU A 6 -3.87 2.99 -1.93
CA GLU A 6 -3.03 2.51 -3.03
C GLU A 6 -2.76 3.61 -4.05
N ILE A 7 -3.77 4.45 -4.34
CA ILE A 7 -3.55 5.63 -5.19
C ILE A 7 -2.57 6.60 -4.53
N TYR A 8 -2.72 6.85 -3.22
CA TYR A 8 -1.78 7.65 -2.47
C TYR A 8 -0.35 7.10 -2.57
N GLU A 9 -0.17 5.79 -2.30
CA GLU A 9 1.14 5.13 -2.40
C GLU A 9 1.71 5.22 -3.82
N SER A 10 0.89 4.99 -4.84
CA SER A 10 1.30 5.12 -6.24
C SER A 10 1.81 6.53 -6.57
N ILE A 11 1.13 7.57 -6.08
CA ILE A 11 1.60 8.95 -6.23
C ILE A 11 2.94 9.17 -5.49
N GLN A 12 3.12 8.58 -4.30
CA GLN A 12 4.41 8.64 -3.60
C GLN A 12 5.51 7.93 -4.39
N CYS A 13 5.23 6.76 -4.99
CA CYS A 13 6.17 6.07 -5.87
C CYS A 13 6.58 6.94 -7.07
N LEU A 14 5.62 7.59 -7.72
CA LEU A 14 5.87 8.49 -8.85
C LEU A 14 6.66 9.76 -8.47
N LYS A 15 6.65 10.14 -7.19
CA LYS A 15 7.46 11.21 -6.62
C LYS A 15 8.84 10.73 -6.15
N GLY A 16 9.15 9.43 -6.27
CA GLY A 16 10.38 8.83 -5.73
C GLY A 16 10.40 8.69 -4.20
N MET A 17 9.23 8.79 -3.55
CA MET A 17 9.04 8.69 -2.10
C MET A 17 8.25 7.45 -1.70
N GLY A 18 8.09 6.50 -2.61
CA GLY A 18 7.41 5.24 -2.36
C GLY A 18 8.19 4.32 -1.41
N PRO A 19 7.53 3.26 -0.90
CA PRO A 19 8.19 2.26 -0.07
C PRO A 19 9.35 1.58 -0.82
N GLU A 20 10.48 1.37 -0.17
CA GLU A 20 11.69 0.81 -0.79
C GLU A 20 11.46 -0.52 -1.50
N ASP A 21 10.67 -1.41 -0.88
CA ASP A 21 10.33 -2.72 -1.44
C ASP A 21 9.44 -2.62 -2.69
N THR A 22 8.52 -1.66 -2.74
CA THR A 22 7.72 -1.36 -3.93
C THR A 22 8.60 -0.77 -5.03
N MET A 23 9.48 0.17 -4.67
CA MET A 23 10.39 0.82 -5.63
C MET A 23 11.41 -0.18 -6.21
N GLU A 24 11.92 -1.13 -5.40
CA GLU A 24 12.77 -2.23 -5.89
C GLU A 24 12.11 -2.98 -7.05
N LEU A 25 10.84 -3.37 -6.88
CA LEU A 25 10.09 -4.08 -7.92
C LEU A 25 9.85 -3.21 -9.16
N VAL A 26 9.46 -1.94 -8.96
CA VAL A 26 9.21 -0.98 -10.04
C VAL A 26 10.47 -0.81 -10.90
N TYR A 27 11.62 -0.57 -10.29
CA TYR A 27 12.87 -0.38 -11.01
C TYR A 27 13.33 -1.65 -11.72
N ALA A 28 13.20 -2.80 -11.07
CA ALA A 28 13.58 -4.07 -11.68
C ALA A 28 12.73 -4.40 -12.93
N GLN A 29 11.42 -4.17 -12.85
CA GLN A 29 10.51 -4.38 -13.98
C GLN A 29 10.79 -3.40 -15.12
N GLY A 30 10.99 -2.10 -14.79
CA GLY A 30 11.36 -1.10 -15.78
C GLY A 30 12.64 -1.46 -16.52
N LYS A 31 13.67 -1.86 -15.79
CA LYS A 31 14.95 -2.29 -16.35
C LYS A 31 14.80 -3.52 -17.26
N ALA A 32 13.97 -4.50 -16.85
CA ALA A 32 13.69 -5.67 -17.68
C ALA A 32 13.00 -5.32 -19.01
N LEU A 33 12.23 -4.23 -19.03
CA LEU A 33 11.57 -3.69 -20.23
C LEU A 33 12.43 -2.70 -21.02
N GLY A 34 13.65 -2.41 -20.55
CA GLY A 34 14.58 -1.48 -21.22
C GLY A 34 14.34 -0.01 -20.88
N PHE A 35 13.61 0.30 -19.80
CA PHE A 35 13.36 1.68 -19.35
C PHE A 35 14.23 2.02 -18.14
N ASP A 36 14.76 3.26 -18.13
CA ASP A 36 15.36 3.86 -16.95
C ASP A 36 14.29 4.60 -16.12
N LEU A 37 13.67 3.87 -15.19
CA LEU A 37 12.62 4.44 -14.35
C LEU A 37 13.18 5.34 -13.24
N GLU A 38 14.45 5.19 -12.85
CA GLU A 38 15.08 6.09 -11.88
C GLU A 38 15.17 7.50 -12.46
N GLU A 39 15.56 7.62 -13.73
CA GLU A 39 15.63 8.91 -14.42
C GLU A 39 14.25 9.57 -14.53
N VAL A 40 13.25 8.86 -15.06
CA VAL A 40 11.93 9.46 -15.36
C VAL A 40 11.11 9.76 -14.09
N ILE A 41 11.34 9.03 -13.00
CA ILE A 41 10.77 9.33 -11.70
C ILE A 41 11.51 10.52 -11.08
N GLY A 42 12.85 10.48 -11.08
CA GLY A 42 13.67 11.53 -10.46
C GLY A 42 13.54 12.91 -11.10
N ASN A 43 13.28 12.98 -12.40
CA ASN A 43 13.07 14.25 -13.12
C ASN A 43 11.59 14.68 -13.18
N GLY A 44 10.66 13.91 -12.60
CA GLY A 44 9.21 14.20 -12.55
C GLY A 44 8.42 13.87 -13.82
N THR A 45 9.05 13.33 -14.85
CA THR A 45 8.37 12.96 -16.11
C THR A 45 7.26 11.92 -15.85
N ALA A 46 7.53 10.90 -15.03
CA ALA A 46 6.56 9.87 -14.70
C ALA A 46 5.32 10.44 -14.00
N LEU A 47 5.50 11.36 -13.06
CA LEU A 47 4.40 12.03 -12.36
C LEU A 47 3.56 12.89 -13.33
N ASN A 48 4.22 13.60 -14.25
CA ASN A 48 3.53 14.40 -15.27
C ASN A 48 2.74 13.51 -16.24
N GLU A 49 3.27 12.37 -16.67
CA GLU A 49 2.53 11.44 -17.54
C GLU A 49 1.31 10.85 -16.82
N PHE A 50 1.40 10.59 -15.54
CA PHE A 50 0.24 10.18 -14.74
C PHE A 50 -0.82 11.29 -14.70
N ARG A 51 -0.42 12.55 -14.49
CA ARG A 51 -1.33 13.70 -14.59
C ARG A 51 -2.06 13.75 -15.92
N GLU A 52 -1.31 13.69 -17.03
CA GLU A 52 -1.87 13.73 -18.37
C GLU A 52 -2.81 12.54 -18.66
N MET A 53 -2.50 11.37 -18.10
CA MET A 53 -3.36 10.19 -18.17
C MET A 53 -4.70 10.46 -17.48
N LEU A 54 -4.72 11.02 -16.28
CA LEU A 54 -5.95 11.37 -15.55
C LEU A 54 -6.82 12.33 -16.36
N ILE A 55 -6.22 13.39 -16.94
CA ILE A 55 -6.94 14.38 -17.77
C ILE A 55 -7.51 13.71 -19.03
N ARG A 56 -6.74 12.86 -19.72
CA ARG A 56 -7.24 12.11 -20.88
C ARG A 56 -8.39 11.16 -20.53
N GLN A 57 -8.48 10.71 -19.26
CA GLN A 57 -9.59 9.90 -18.75
C GLN A 57 -10.78 10.71 -18.22
N GLY A 58 -10.74 12.04 -18.35
CA GLY A 58 -11.85 12.91 -18.02
C GLY A 58 -11.81 13.53 -16.63
N VAL A 59 -10.67 13.43 -15.93
CA VAL A 59 -10.46 14.18 -14.68
C VAL A 59 -10.20 15.66 -15.04
N GLU A 60 -10.90 16.58 -14.38
CA GLU A 60 -10.67 18.00 -14.54
C GLU A 60 -9.23 18.37 -14.16
N THR A 61 -8.63 19.32 -14.89
CA THR A 61 -7.20 19.66 -14.75
C THR A 61 -6.84 20.11 -13.33
N ASP A 62 -7.67 20.95 -12.73
CA ASP A 62 -7.47 21.45 -11.36
C ASP A 62 -7.58 20.34 -10.30
N VAL A 63 -8.48 19.37 -10.51
CA VAL A 63 -8.63 18.20 -9.65
C VAL A 63 -7.40 17.29 -9.78
N ALA A 64 -6.89 17.08 -11.00
CA ALA A 64 -5.67 16.31 -11.21
C ALA A 64 -4.47 16.98 -10.53
N ASP A 65 -4.32 18.29 -10.67
CA ASP A 65 -3.24 19.06 -10.03
C ASP A 65 -3.33 19.00 -8.50
N GLN A 66 -4.53 19.16 -7.95
CA GLN A 66 -4.78 19.07 -6.52
C GLN A 66 -4.49 17.67 -5.98
N LEU A 67 -4.89 16.62 -6.70
CA LEU A 67 -4.60 15.23 -6.35
C LEU A 67 -3.08 14.98 -6.25
N LEU A 68 -2.30 15.49 -7.18
CA LEU A 68 -0.86 15.34 -7.14
C LEU A 68 -0.19 16.17 -6.06
N GLN A 69 -0.72 17.33 -5.73
CA GLN A 69 -0.18 18.21 -4.69
C GLN A 69 -0.50 17.69 -3.29
N ASP A 70 -1.76 17.43 -3.02
CA ASP A 70 -2.30 16.92 -1.75
C ASP A 70 -3.36 15.85 -2.02
N PRO A 71 -2.95 14.57 -2.14
CA PRO A 71 -3.85 13.48 -2.48
C PRO A 71 -5.06 13.36 -1.55
N TRP A 72 -4.86 13.60 -0.25
CA TRP A 72 -5.93 13.43 0.74
C TRP A 72 -6.97 14.55 0.71
N SER A 73 -6.72 15.64 0.00
CA SER A 73 -7.73 16.66 -0.25
C SER A 73 -8.76 16.24 -1.31
N VAL A 74 -8.44 15.23 -2.12
CA VAL A 74 -9.27 14.71 -3.21
C VAL A 74 -9.76 13.29 -2.94
N LEU A 75 -8.87 12.43 -2.44
CA LEU A 75 -9.19 11.03 -2.19
C LEU A 75 -10.10 10.88 -0.96
N PRO A 76 -11.15 10.06 -1.03
CA PRO A 76 -11.97 9.76 0.13
C PRO A 76 -11.17 9.02 1.18
N LYS A 77 -11.49 9.29 2.45
CA LYS A 77 -10.92 8.65 3.62
C LYS A 77 -12.02 8.24 4.59
N GLY A 78 -11.91 7.04 5.16
CA GLY A 78 -12.87 6.57 6.15
C GLY A 78 -12.93 7.51 7.37
N PRO A 79 -14.12 7.81 7.89
CA PRO A 79 -14.29 8.77 8.98
C PRO A 79 -13.81 8.27 10.34
N GLN A 80 -13.60 6.95 10.49
CA GLN A 80 -13.11 6.32 11.71
C GLN A 80 -11.70 5.78 11.48
N GLN A 81 -10.85 5.95 12.50
CA GLN A 81 -9.49 5.41 12.49
C GLN A 81 -9.26 4.45 13.64
N TYR A 82 -8.74 3.28 13.32
CA TYR A 82 -8.34 2.27 14.29
C TYR A 82 -6.84 2.02 14.17
N VAL A 83 -6.10 2.32 15.23
CA VAL A 83 -4.66 2.11 15.28
C VAL A 83 -4.38 0.77 15.96
N LEU A 84 -3.79 -0.17 15.21
CA LEU A 84 -3.27 -1.42 15.76
C LEU A 84 -1.86 -1.18 16.27
N LYS A 85 -1.66 -1.56 17.53
CA LYS A 85 -0.38 -1.41 18.23
C LYS A 85 0.24 -2.75 18.53
N ALA A 86 1.56 -2.78 18.64
CA ALA A 86 2.29 -3.96 19.10
C ALA A 86 1.88 -4.33 20.53
N GLU A 87 1.59 -5.60 20.75
CA GLU A 87 1.23 -6.13 22.08
C GLU A 87 2.47 -6.51 22.91
N GLN A 88 3.63 -6.58 22.27
CA GLN A 88 4.92 -6.85 22.88
C GLN A 88 6.05 -6.20 22.10
N THR A 89 7.18 -6.00 22.76
CA THR A 89 8.42 -5.55 22.10
C THR A 89 9.04 -6.73 21.33
N GLY A 90 9.59 -6.47 20.13
CA GLY A 90 10.23 -7.49 19.31
C GLY A 90 10.39 -7.03 17.87
N HIS A 91 10.41 -7.98 16.94
CA HIS A 91 10.49 -7.72 15.52
C HIS A 91 9.24 -8.28 14.82
N ILE A 92 8.69 -7.56 13.86
CA ILE A 92 7.61 -8.10 13.02
C ILE A 92 8.16 -9.30 12.25
N ALA A 93 7.66 -10.48 12.59
CA ALA A 93 8.10 -11.74 11.98
C ALA A 93 7.33 -12.05 10.70
N ASP A 94 6.03 -11.72 10.68
CA ASP A 94 5.17 -11.94 9.53
C ASP A 94 3.97 -10.98 9.56
N ILE A 95 3.45 -10.68 8.38
CA ILE A 95 2.18 -9.96 8.14
C ILE A 95 1.43 -10.72 7.06
N ASP A 96 0.33 -11.40 7.44
CA ASP A 96 -0.51 -12.14 6.49
C ASP A 96 -1.33 -11.18 5.62
N ALA A 97 -0.82 -10.88 4.43
CA ALA A 97 -1.45 -9.97 3.48
C ALA A 97 -2.82 -10.49 2.98
N LEU A 98 -3.04 -11.81 2.95
CA LEU A 98 -4.31 -12.39 2.55
C LEU A 98 -5.40 -12.06 3.58
N ILE A 99 -5.10 -12.20 4.87
CA ILE A 99 -6.05 -11.82 5.94
C ILE A 99 -6.34 -10.33 5.88
N LEU A 100 -5.32 -9.47 5.69
CA LEU A 100 -5.52 -8.03 5.53
C LEU A 100 -6.49 -7.72 4.37
N GLY A 101 -6.28 -8.36 3.21
CA GLY A 101 -7.14 -8.19 2.04
C GLY A 101 -8.58 -8.68 2.26
N GLN A 102 -8.75 -9.82 2.94
CA GLN A 102 -10.08 -10.35 3.31
C GLN A 102 -10.82 -9.41 4.25
N VAL A 103 -10.16 -8.92 5.29
CA VAL A 103 -10.75 -7.96 6.24
C VAL A 103 -11.16 -6.67 5.53
N LEU A 104 -10.33 -6.13 4.65
CA LEU A 104 -10.69 -4.95 3.86
C LEU A 104 -11.91 -5.21 2.96
N CYS A 105 -11.98 -6.36 2.31
CA CYS A 105 -13.13 -6.73 1.48
C CYS A 105 -14.42 -6.83 2.32
N GLU A 106 -14.37 -7.50 3.47
CA GLU A 106 -15.49 -7.63 4.39
C GLU A 106 -15.92 -6.28 4.99
N ALA A 107 -14.95 -5.38 5.23
CA ALA A 107 -15.22 -4.01 5.69
C ALA A 107 -15.87 -3.12 4.62
N GLY A 108 -15.90 -3.56 3.34
CA GLY A 108 -16.52 -2.82 2.23
C GLY A 108 -15.56 -2.15 1.28
N ALA A 109 -14.23 -2.33 1.42
CA ALA A 109 -13.25 -1.83 0.44
C ALA A 109 -13.21 -2.66 -0.85
N GLY A 110 -13.83 -3.84 -0.86
CA GLY A 110 -13.94 -4.73 -2.00
C GLY A 110 -15.37 -5.21 -2.23
N ARG A 111 -15.57 -6.01 -3.27
CA ARG A 111 -16.86 -6.64 -3.58
C ARG A 111 -16.83 -8.10 -3.19
N SER A 112 -17.75 -8.52 -2.33
CA SER A 112 -18.04 -9.93 -2.05
C SER A 112 -19.20 -10.48 -2.89
N GLN A 113 -20.03 -9.57 -3.47
CA GLN A 113 -21.16 -9.89 -4.32
C GLN A 113 -21.25 -8.94 -5.52
N GLN A 114 -21.84 -9.44 -6.61
CA GLN A 114 -22.08 -8.62 -7.79
C GLN A 114 -23.05 -7.47 -7.48
N GLY A 115 -22.68 -6.24 -7.88
CA GLY A 115 -23.49 -5.03 -7.65
C GLY A 115 -23.28 -4.36 -6.29
N GLN A 116 -22.45 -4.91 -5.42
CA GLN A 116 -22.08 -4.25 -4.16
C GLN A 116 -21.29 -2.97 -4.45
N GLU A 117 -21.64 -1.87 -3.77
CA GLU A 117 -20.87 -0.63 -3.80
C GLU A 117 -19.57 -0.79 -3.02
N ILE A 118 -18.50 -0.16 -3.53
CA ILE A 118 -17.19 -0.15 -2.89
C ILE A 118 -17.03 1.17 -2.15
N ASN A 119 -16.68 1.11 -0.87
CA ASN A 119 -16.26 2.29 -0.13
C ASN A 119 -14.75 2.52 -0.34
N HIS A 120 -14.42 3.47 -1.19
CA HIS A 120 -13.04 3.80 -1.55
C HIS A 120 -12.24 4.45 -0.41
N GLY A 121 -12.89 4.93 0.64
CA GLY A 121 -12.24 5.52 1.80
C GLY A 121 -11.69 4.51 2.81
N ILE A 122 -12.11 3.24 2.71
CA ILE A 122 -11.62 2.17 3.58
C ILE A 122 -10.25 1.69 3.10
N GLY A 123 -9.30 1.61 4.02
CA GLY A 123 -7.95 1.13 3.71
C GLY A 123 -7.05 1.01 4.92
N ILE A 124 -5.90 0.37 4.72
CA ILE A 124 -4.88 0.19 5.75
C ILE A 124 -3.59 0.87 5.33
N GLN A 125 -3.04 1.66 6.24
CA GLN A 125 -1.67 2.17 6.16
C GLN A 125 -0.78 1.35 7.09
N LEU A 126 0.23 0.68 6.55
CA LEU A 126 1.26 0.00 7.33
C LEU A 126 2.32 1.03 7.76
N HIS A 127 2.65 1.06 9.06
CA HIS A 127 3.74 1.87 9.62
C HIS A 127 4.99 1.03 9.83
N LYS A 128 4.81 -0.27 9.98
CA LYS A 128 5.88 -1.26 10.19
C LYS A 128 5.73 -2.39 9.18
N LYS A 129 6.86 -2.94 8.76
CA LYS A 129 6.97 -4.08 7.84
C LYS A 129 7.66 -5.24 8.53
N VAL A 130 7.65 -6.40 7.88
CA VAL A 130 8.44 -7.55 8.30
C VAL A 130 9.90 -7.12 8.53
N SER A 131 10.55 -7.68 9.56
CA SER A 131 11.89 -7.35 10.03
C SER A 131 12.01 -6.06 10.88
N HIS A 132 11.05 -5.13 10.81
CA HIS A 132 11.12 -3.92 11.63
C HIS A 132 10.98 -4.23 13.11
N HIS A 133 11.81 -3.57 13.92
CA HIS A 133 11.67 -3.57 15.37
C HIS A 133 10.45 -2.74 15.79
N VAL A 134 9.72 -3.22 16.78
CA VAL A 134 8.58 -2.54 17.42
C VAL A 134 8.73 -2.60 18.94
N GLU A 135 8.30 -1.56 19.61
CA GLU A 135 8.12 -1.54 21.05
C GLU A 135 6.66 -1.80 21.41
N GLU A 136 6.41 -2.39 22.59
CA GLU A 136 5.05 -2.54 23.09
C GLU A 136 4.31 -1.20 23.08
N GLY A 137 3.09 -1.18 22.52
CA GLY A 137 2.28 0.02 22.35
C GLY A 137 2.60 0.86 21.11
N GLU A 138 3.65 0.55 20.36
CA GLU A 138 3.99 1.23 19.11
C GLU A 138 2.99 0.89 17.99
N ALA A 139 2.63 1.89 17.16
CA ALA A 139 1.69 1.69 16.06
C ALA A 139 2.31 0.83 14.95
N ILE A 140 1.64 -0.26 14.58
CA ILE A 140 2.03 -1.13 13.46
C ILE A 140 1.26 -0.75 12.20
N MET A 141 -0.04 -0.51 12.31
CA MET A 141 -0.88 -0.08 11.20
C MET A 141 -2.03 0.81 11.66
N THR A 142 -2.57 1.57 10.73
CA THR A 142 -3.83 2.31 10.90
C THR A 142 -4.83 1.83 9.85
N LEU A 143 -6.03 1.46 10.29
CA LEU A 143 -7.19 1.18 9.47
C LEU A 143 -8.08 2.42 9.42
N ASP A 144 -8.35 2.94 8.22
CA ASP A 144 -9.44 3.88 7.98
C ASP A 144 -10.70 3.08 7.63
N ALA A 145 -11.79 3.30 8.33
CA ALA A 145 -13.03 2.55 8.18
C ALA A 145 -14.26 3.45 8.22
N ASP A 146 -15.42 2.89 7.86
CA ASP A 146 -16.71 3.58 7.91
C ASP A 146 -17.35 3.49 9.30
N TYR A 147 -18.40 4.28 9.53
CA TYR A 147 -19.26 4.15 10.71
C TYR A 147 -19.89 2.76 10.73
N GLY A 148 -19.92 2.14 11.91
CA GLY A 148 -20.48 0.80 12.05
C GLY A 148 -19.53 -0.34 11.64
N PHE A 149 -18.25 -0.05 11.46
CA PHE A 149 -17.23 -1.08 11.26
C PHE A 149 -17.31 -2.16 12.33
N ASP A 150 -17.28 -3.43 11.91
CA ASP A 150 -17.31 -4.56 12.83
C ASP A 150 -15.98 -4.66 13.58
N ILE A 151 -16.01 -4.36 14.87
CA ILE A 151 -14.83 -4.39 15.74
C ILE A 151 -14.18 -5.79 15.82
N HIS A 152 -14.93 -6.87 15.55
CA HIS A 152 -14.35 -8.21 15.52
C HIS A 152 -13.34 -8.39 14.39
N LEU A 153 -13.43 -7.61 13.31
CA LEU A 153 -12.44 -7.62 12.25
C LEU A 153 -11.07 -7.10 12.72
N LEU A 154 -11.03 -6.23 13.76
CA LEU A 154 -9.75 -5.79 14.34
C LEU A 154 -8.97 -6.96 14.97
N GLN A 155 -9.65 -7.93 15.55
CA GLN A 155 -8.95 -9.08 16.10
C GLN A 155 -8.27 -9.90 14.99
N ARG A 156 -8.95 -10.09 13.86
CA ARG A 156 -8.35 -10.77 12.70
C ARG A 156 -7.14 -10.02 12.15
N LEU A 157 -7.17 -8.69 12.15
CA LEU A 157 -5.99 -7.88 11.76
C LEU A 157 -4.83 -8.06 12.74
N LYS A 158 -5.12 -8.17 14.05
CA LYS A 158 -4.08 -8.47 15.05
C LYS A 158 -3.49 -9.86 14.84
N ASP A 159 -4.35 -10.86 14.64
CA ASP A 159 -3.95 -12.25 14.44
C ASP A 159 -3.13 -12.44 13.14
N ALA A 160 -3.27 -11.50 12.18
CA ALA A 160 -2.49 -11.49 10.95
C ALA A 160 -1.04 -11.02 11.13
N ILE A 161 -0.68 -10.52 12.32
CA ILE A 161 0.66 -9.98 12.60
C ILE A 161 1.32 -10.86 13.64
N SER A 162 2.52 -11.33 13.36
CA SER A 162 3.35 -12.03 14.34
C SER A 162 4.56 -11.19 14.72
N VAL A 163 4.88 -11.19 16.01
CA VAL A 163 6.08 -10.54 16.57
C VAL A 163 6.95 -11.61 17.22
N SER A 164 8.26 -11.55 16.98
CA SER A 164 9.25 -12.48 17.55
C SER A 164 10.38 -11.73 18.24
N ASP A 165 11.06 -12.41 19.17
CA ASP A 165 12.27 -11.90 19.83
C ASP A 165 13.47 -11.82 18.87
N TYR A 166 13.37 -12.47 17.70
CA TYR A 166 14.45 -12.55 16.73
C TYR A 166 14.14 -11.68 15.51
N GLN A 167 15.14 -10.96 15.03
CA GLN A 167 15.02 -10.27 13.77
C GLN A 167 14.93 -11.27 12.62
N VAL A 168 13.82 -11.25 11.89
CA VAL A 168 13.66 -11.98 10.64
C VAL A 168 14.47 -11.25 9.57
N LYS A 169 15.15 -12.00 8.72
CA LYS A 169 15.90 -11.41 7.62
C LYS A 169 14.93 -10.78 6.63
N ASP A 170 15.02 -9.48 6.45
CA ASP A 170 14.39 -8.81 5.30
C ASP A 170 15.12 -9.23 4.03
N GLY A 171 14.38 -9.67 3.03
CA GLY A 171 14.91 -10.16 1.76
C GLY A 171 14.43 -9.28 0.61
N SER A 172 15.17 -9.32 -0.51
CA SER A 172 14.69 -8.75 -1.77
C SER A 172 13.31 -9.29 -2.13
N ARG A 173 12.46 -8.42 -2.68
CA ARG A 173 11.15 -8.83 -3.23
C ARG A 173 11.30 -9.60 -4.56
N ILE A 174 12.50 -9.58 -5.14
CA ILE A 174 12.84 -10.34 -6.33
C ILE A 174 13.41 -11.67 -5.89
N LEU A 175 12.62 -12.73 -6.01
CA LEU A 175 13.03 -14.07 -5.61
C LEU A 175 13.95 -14.72 -6.67
N GLU A 176 13.62 -14.51 -7.96
CA GLU A 176 14.34 -15.08 -9.07
C GLU A 176 14.09 -14.26 -10.35
N THR A 177 15.10 -14.18 -11.20
CA THR A 177 14.95 -13.65 -12.56
C THR A 177 15.12 -14.79 -13.56
N ILE A 178 14.05 -15.11 -14.29
CA ILE A 178 14.03 -16.15 -15.31
C ILE A 178 14.23 -15.51 -16.67
N THR A 179 15.31 -15.89 -17.37
CA THR A 179 15.59 -15.47 -18.74
C THR A 179 15.47 -16.65 -19.69
N ILE A 180 15.31 -16.39 -21.00
CA ILE A 180 15.23 -17.46 -22.01
C ILE A 180 16.48 -18.36 -21.96
N GLU A 181 17.64 -17.80 -21.63
CA GLU A 181 18.90 -18.54 -21.52
C GLU A 181 18.93 -19.50 -20.32
N ASN A 182 18.12 -19.25 -19.28
CA ASN A 182 18.03 -20.10 -18.08
C ASN A 182 16.92 -21.16 -18.17
N CYS A 183 16.18 -21.20 -19.28
CA CYS A 183 15.07 -22.15 -19.51
C CYS A 183 15.49 -23.44 -20.25
N SER A 184 16.79 -23.77 -20.31
CA SER A 184 17.33 -24.99 -20.95
C SER A 184 17.64 -26.09 -19.97
#